data_c5913bbc7ce841e5d760a2c542d8364f
#
_entry.id   c5913bbc7ce841e5d760a2c542d8364f
#
_cell.length_a   1.000
_cell.length_b   1.000
_cell.length_c   1.000
_cell.angle_alpha   90.00
_cell.angle_beta   90.00
_cell.angle_gamma   90.00
#
_symmetry.space_group_name_H-M   'P 1'
#
loop_
_entity.id
_entity.type
_entity.pdbx_description
1 polymer ?
#
loop_
_entity_poly.entity_id
_entity_poly.type
_entity_poly.pdbx_seq_one_letter_code
_entity_poly.pdbx_strand_id
1 'polypeptide(L)'
;MTRGHKFTGRIVIVGAGPGDADLLTARASAALISADTVLHDADVSTAVVQRLTEARPDLELHPAVGDPAEVAKTAVTAAKAGRTVARLVAGDPFTNDAVVKEILAIARTVVPYDVIPGVAISTAVPAYAGVPLGSTHTAADLRSGISVAALVASPMPLVLQANGEIVADTARDLVEAGLPGSTHACVTVDGSLSSQFSLVGSLDEFAAGAWPSTRTGSVVITVGAEVDKRSRLSWWESRPLFGWRVLVPRTREQAGDMSERLRSYGAVPVEVPTIAVEPPRTPAQMDRAIRGLVTGRYGWIVFTSVNAVRAVREKFAELGLDARAFAGVKVACVGEMTAEAVRDFGITPELLPSGDQSSLGLLEDFPPYDDVLDPIDRVLLPRADIATETLTAGLQERGWEVDDVTAYRTVRAAPPPAAIREAIKGGGFDAVCFTSSSTVRNLVGIAGKPNSRTVVACIGPQTAATATEFGLRVDVRPETAGVLQLVDALAEHALA
;
A
#
# COMPACT_ATOMS: atom_id res chain seq x y z
N MET A 1 51.65 -12.32 0.73
CA MET A 1 50.68 -12.18 -0.36
C MET A 1 49.37 -12.76 0.10
N THR A 2 48.53 -11.97 0.78
CA THR A 2 47.15 -12.34 1.19
C THR A 2 46.26 -12.18 -0.03
N ARG A 3 45.82 -13.30 -0.58
CA ARG A 3 44.79 -13.33 -1.60
C ARG A 3 43.50 -12.78 -0.96
N GLY A 4 43.13 -11.54 -1.31
CA GLY A 4 41.84 -10.98 -0.95
C GLY A 4 40.73 -11.83 -1.55
N HIS A 5 40.03 -12.56 -0.70
CA HIS A 5 38.77 -13.17 -1.08
C HIS A 5 37.78 -12.04 -1.37
N LYS A 6 37.50 -11.79 -2.65
CA LYS A 6 36.35 -10.97 -3.06
C LYS A 6 35.09 -11.75 -2.69
N PHE A 7 34.53 -11.46 -1.49
CA PHE A 7 33.16 -11.88 -1.23
C PHE A 7 32.24 -11.04 -2.10
N THR A 8 31.51 -11.69 -2.97
CA THR A 8 30.52 -11.06 -3.84
C THR A 8 29.14 -11.00 -3.19
N GLY A 9 28.84 -11.84 -2.18
CA GLY A 9 27.56 -11.90 -1.48
C GLY A 9 27.67 -11.62 0.01
N ARG A 10 26.52 -11.32 0.65
CA ARG A 10 26.41 -11.01 2.07
C ARG A 10 25.05 -11.46 2.63
N ILE A 11 24.92 -11.49 3.95
CA ILE A 11 23.66 -11.76 4.65
C ILE A 11 23.26 -10.51 5.43
N VAL A 12 21.98 -10.13 5.35
CA VAL A 12 21.39 -9.05 6.15
C VAL A 12 20.23 -9.64 6.96
N ILE A 13 20.37 -9.63 8.29
CA ILE A 13 19.31 -10.06 9.19
C ILE A 13 18.41 -8.85 9.44
N VAL A 14 17.13 -8.96 9.15
CA VAL A 14 16.20 -7.82 9.10
C VAL A 14 15.00 -8.08 10.01
N GLY A 15 14.75 -7.18 10.96
CA GLY A 15 13.54 -7.20 11.76
C GLY A 15 12.35 -6.64 10.95
N ALA A 16 11.28 -7.42 10.87
CA ALA A 16 10.04 -7.09 10.16
C ALA A 16 9.08 -6.22 10.98
N GLY A 17 9.35 -6.01 12.27
CA GLY A 17 8.40 -5.34 13.16
C GLY A 17 7.19 -6.22 13.55
N PRO A 18 6.13 -5.63 14.11
CA PRO A 18 5.02 -6.36 14.71
C PRO A 18 3.98 -6.89 13.70
N GLY A 19 3.98 -6.39 12.45
CA GLY A 19 3.01 -6.85 11.45
C GLY A 19 2.71 -5.82 10.35
N ASP A 20 2.48 -4.58 10.69
CA ASP A 20 2.26 -3.51 9.73
C ASP A 20 3.55 -3.21 8.95
N ALA A 21 3.45 -3.24 7.62
CA ALA A 21 4.58 -2.99 6.74
C ALA A 21 5.10 -1.53 6.81
N ASP A 22 4.29 -0.59 7.29
CA ASP A 22 4.73 0.80 7.52
C ASP A 22 5.61 0.94 8.77
N LEU A 23 5.66 -0.10 9.61
CA LEU A 23 6.56 -0.18 10.75
C LEU A 23 7.93 -0.80 10.43
N LEU A 24 8.18 -1.15 9.17
CA LEU A 24 9.53 -1.44 8.72
C LEU A 24 10.40 -0.19 8.88
N THR A 25 11.60 -0.36 9.44
CA THR A 25 12.54 0.76 9.44
C THR A 25 12.97 1.10 8.02
N ALA A 26 13.30 2.37 7.76
CA ALA A 26 13.76 2.80 6.43
C ALA A 26 14.95 1.95 5.94
N ARG A 27 15.87 1.56 6.86
CA ARG A 27 16.99 0.68 6.54
C ARG A 27 16.53 -0.74 6.20
N ALA A 28 15.54 -1.28 6.91
CA ALA A 28 14.94 -2.59 6.61
C ALA A 28 14.33 -2.61 5.21
N SER A 29 13.51 -1.61 4.88
CA SER A 29 12.89 -1.48 3.55
C SER A 29 13.93 -1.41 2.44
N ALA A 30 14.98 -0.59 2.60
CA ALA A 30 16.06 -0.47 1.62
C ALA A 30 16.84 -1.80 1.44
N ALA A 31 17.14 -2.49 2.52
CA ALA A 31 17.85 -3.78 2.48
C ALA A 31 17.03 -4.87 1.79
N LEU A 32 15.73 -4.95 2.07
CA LEU A 32 14.82 -5.92 1.46
C LEU A 32 14.64 -5.68 -0.04
N ILE A 33 14.52 -4.41 -0.47
CA ILE A 33 14.43 -4.05 -1.90
C ILE A 33 15.72 -4.39 -2.64
N SER A 34 16.89 -4.27 -1.99
CA SER A 34 18.19 -4.55 -2.61
C SER A 34 18.63 -6.02 -2.54
N ALA A 35 17.87 -6.89 -1.87
CA ALA A 35 18.19 -8.31 -1.75
C ALA A 35 17.94 -9.07 -3.06
N ASP A 36 18.72 -10.14 -3.28
CA ASP A 36 18.51 -11.10 -4.37
C ASP A 36 17.56 -12.22 -3.94
N THR A 37 17.49 -12.51 -2.64
CA THR A 37 16.60 -13.53 -2.05
C THR A 37 16.28 -13.19 -0.60
N VAL A 38 15.07 -13.51 -0.17
CA VAL A 38 14.61 -13.33 1.21
C VAL A 38 14.22 -14.68 1.81
N LEU A 39 14.78 -14.98 2.98
CA LEU A 39 14.35 -16.10 3.83
C LEU A 39 13.51 -15.52 4.97
N HIS A 40 12.21 -15.83 5.04
CA HIS A 40 11.32 -15.24 6.04
C HIS A 40 10.74 -16.28 7.00
N ASP A 41 10.53 -15.88 8.27
CA ASP A 41 9.80 -16.70 9.24
C ASP A 41 8.33 -16.82 8.87
N ALA A 42 7.69 -17.89 9.35
CA ALA A 42 6.25 -18.09 9.22
C ALA A 42 5.43 -16.99 9.97
N ASP A 43 6.00 -16.43 11.03
CA ASP A 43 5.39 -15.39 11.87
C ASP A 43 5.50 -13.97 11.24
N VAL A 44 6.23 -13.82 10.13
CA VAL A 44 6.26 -12.55 9.40
C VAL A 44 4.90 -12.30 8.78
N SER A 45 4.34 -11.14 9.05
CA SER A 45 3.02 -10.75 8.56
C SER A 45 2.89 -10.85 7.04
N THR A 46 1.75 -11.36 6.58
CA THR A 46 1.41 -11.40 5.16
C THR A 46 1.39 -10.00 4.52
N ALA A 47 1.09 -8.94 5.28
CA ALA A 47 1.14 -7.57 4.80
C ALA A 47 2.57 -7.15 4.39
N VAL A 48 3.58 -7.55 5.17
CA VAL A 48 5.00 -7.30 4.83
C VAL A 48 5.39 -8.09 3.58
N VAL A 49 5.03 -9.37 3.52
CA VAL A 49 5.34 -10.24 2.36
C VAL A 49 4.68 -9.72 1.08
N GLN A 50 3.42 -9.30 1.16
CA GLN A 50 2.70 -8.72 0.03
C GLN A 50 3.34 -7.42 -0.46
N ARG A 51 3.70 -6.52 0.46
CA ARG A 51 4.41 -5.27 0.10
C ARG A 51 5.70 -5.55 -0.66
N LEU A 52 6.48 -6.56 -0.22
CA LEU A 52 7.72 -6.94 -0.91
C LEU A 52 7.45 -7.50 -2.31
N THR A 53 6.47 -8.41 -2.43
CA THR A 53 6.07 -8.99 -3.72
C THR A 53 5.59 -7.93 -4.70
N GLU A 54 4.87 -6.93 -4.22
CA GLU A 54 4.38 -5.81 -5.04
C GLU A 54 5.49 -4.86 -5.46
N ALA A 55 6.43 -4.55 -4.54
CA ALA A 55 7.57 -3.68 -4.84
C ALA A 55 8.62 -4.35 -5.74
N ARG A 56 8.79 -5.65 -5.62
CA ARG A 56 9.78 -6.48 -6.32
C ARG A 56 9.15 -7.81 -6.74
N PRO A 57 8.40 -7.86 -7.85
CA PRO A 57 7.78 -9.09 -8.35
C PRO A 57 8.78 -10.19 -8.74
N ASP A 58 10.03 -9.81 -8.98
CA ASP A 58 11.15 -10.69 -9.33
C ASP A 58 11.91 -11.23 -8.10
N LEU A 59 11.58 -10.76 -6.88
CA LEU A 59 12.25 -11.14 -5.66
C LEU A 59 11.93 -12.58 -5.26
N GLU A 60 12.97 -13.38 -5.05
CA GLU A 60 12.81 -14.76 -4.56
C GLU A 60 12.52 -14.75 -3.05
N LEU A 61 11.29 -15.11 -2.68
CA LEU A 61 10.82 -15.24 -1.30
C LEU A 61 10.72 -16.71 -0.93
N HIS A 62 11.41 -17.13 0.12
CA HIS A 62 11.40 -18.50 0.63
C HIS A 62 11.12 -18.53 2.14
N PRO A 63 10.31 -19.48 2.62
CA PRO A 63 10.16 -19.68 4.05
C PRO A 63 11.48 -20.19 4.65
N ALA A 64 11.83 -19.69 5.82
CA ALA A 64 12.93 -20.23 6.62
C ALA A 64 12.44 -21.51 7.29
N VAL A 65 12.88 -22.66 6.79
CA VAL A 65 12.47 -23.99 7.27
C VAL A 65 13.67 -24.73 7.83
N GLY A 66 13.46 -25.44 8.94
CA GLY A 66 14.46 -26.23 9.61
C GLY A 66 14.92 -25.64 10.95
N ASP A 67 15.93 -26.27 11.54
CA ASP A 67 16.54 -25.74 12.74
C ASP A 67 17.44 -24.50 12.45
N PRO A 68 17.83 -23.72 13.46
CA PRO A 68 18.66 -22.53 13.26
C PRO A 68 19.96 -22.76 12.49
N ALA A 69 20.56 -23.94 12.60
CA ALA A 69 21.80 -24.26 11.88
C ALA A 69 21.54 -24.54 10.39
N GLU A 70 20.42 -25.15 10.06
CA GLU A 70 20.00 -25.40 8.68
C GLU A 70 19.63 -24.10 7.95
N VAL A 71 18.88 -23.20 8.63
CA VAL A 71 18.54 -21.88 8.09
C VAL A 71 19.81 -21.06 7.83
N ALA A 72 20.73 -21.02 8.83
CA ALA A 72 22.02 -20.35 8.68
C ALA A 72 22.84 -20.92 7.52
N LYS A 73 22.87 -22.24 7.36
CA LYS A 73 23.57 -22.94 6.26
C LYS A 73 22.99 -22.55 4.90
N THR A 74 21.67 -22.47 4.78
CA THR A 74 20.99 -22.06 3.55
C THR A 74 21.38 -20.63 3.17
N ALA A 75 21.31 -19.68 4.12
CA ALA A 75 21.70 -18.30 3.90
C ALA A 75 23.19 -18.18 3.52
N VAL A 76 24.08 -18.86 4.21
CA VAL A 76 25.53 -18.88 3.94
C VAL A 76 25.83 -19.48 2.55
N THR A 77 25.13 -20.51 2.15
CA THR A 77 25.31 -21.13 0.83
C THR A 77 24.95 -20.18 -0.30
N ALA A 78 23.81 -19.50 -0.20
CA ALA A 78 23.39 -18.49 -1.16
C ALA A 78 24.34 -17.30 -1.22
N ALA A 79 24.80 -16.80 -0.05
CA ALA A 79 25.76 -15.70 0.01
C ALA A 79 27.13 -16.08 -0.58
N LYS A 80 27.62 -17.31 -0.38
CA LYS A 80 28.84 -17.81 -1.02
C LYS A 80 28.72 -17.92 -2.54
N ALA A 81 27.51 -18.10 -3.06
CA ALA A 81 27.21 -18.05 -4.49
C ALA A 81 27.15 -16.61 -5.06
N GLY A 82 27.43 -15.59 -4.22
CA GLY A 82 27.49 -14.19 -4.64
C GLY A 82 26.21 -13.41 -4.43
N ARG A 83 25.19 -13.97 -3.76
CA ARG A 83 23.88 -13.35 -3.55
C ARG A 83 23.84 -12.50 -2.26
N THR A 84 23.10 -11.40 -2.30
CA THR A 84 22.67 -10.68 -1.10
C THR A 84 21.42 -11.36 -0.54
N VAL A 85 21.55 -11.97 0.63
CA VAL A 85 20.46 -12.71 1.29
C VAL A 85 19.90 -11.86 2.41
N ALA A 86 18.60 -11.55 2.39
CA ALA A 86 17.92 -10.96 3.53
C ALA A 86 17.24 -12.08 4.34
N ARG A 87 17.55 -12.15 5.65
CA ARG A 87 16.87 -13.02 6.61
C ARG A 87 15.85 -12.18 7.35
N LEU A 88 14.57 -12.31 7.02
CA LEU A 88 13.47 -11.51 7.54
C LEU A 88 12.80 -12.22 8.72
N VAL A 89 12.74 -11.54 9.86
CA VAL A 89 12.33 -12.09 11.16
C VAL A 89 11.21 -11.23 11.74
N ALA A 90 10.18 -11.83 12.31
CA ALA A 90 9.13 -11.10 13.01
C ALA A 90 9.71 -10.33 14.23
N GLY A 91 9.26 -9.10 14.44
CA GLY A 91 9.75 -8.23 15.51
C GLY A 91 11.20 -7.78 15.30
N ASP A 92 12.03 -8.03 16.32
CA ASP A 92 13.46 -7.71 16.34
C ASP A 92 14.32 -8.98 16.42
N PRO A 93 15.37 -9.08 15.58
CA PRO A 93 16.21 -10.29 15.50
C PRO A 93 16.87 -10.71 16.83
N PHE A 94 17.26 -9.74 17.64
CA PHE A 94 17.95 -10.03 18.91
C PHE A 94 17.00 -10.35 20.07
N THR A 95 15.70 -10.30 19.86
CA THR A 95 14.69 -10.75 20.83
C THR A 95 14.21 -12.18 20.57
N ASN A 96 14.81 -12.90 19.60
CA ASN A 96 14.46 -14.27 19.23
C ASN A 96 15.68 -15.20 19.37
N ASP A 97 15.64 -16.12 20.32
CA ASP A 97 16.74 -17.04 20.62
C ASP A 97 17.14 -17.94 19.45
N ALA A 98 16.18 -18.37 18.62
CA ALA A 98 16.46 -19.17 17.44
C ALA A 98 17.27 -18.38 16.42
N VAL A 99 16.88 -17.12 16.17
CA VAL A 99 17.58 -16.21 15.26
C VAL A 99 18.98 -15.86 15.80
N VAL A 100 19.13 -15.66 17.11
CA VAL A 100 20.46 -15.46 17.71
C VAL A 100 21.38 -16.66 17.44
N LYS A 101 20.85 -17.90 17.52
CA LYS A 101 21.62 -19.12 17.18
C LYS A 101 21.99 -19.14 15.69
N GLU A 102 21.10 -18.73 14.79
CA GLU A 102 21.40 -18.57 13.35
C GLU A 102 22.54 -17.57 13.14
N ILE A 103 22.46 -16.38 13.77
CA ILE A 103 23.48 -15.33 13.67
C ILE A 103 24.85 -15.83 14.19
N LEU A 104 24.85 -16.55 15.31
CA LEU A 104 26.08 -17.15 15.85
C LEU A 104 26.68 -18.20 14.90
N ALA A 105 25.86 -18.95 14.19
CA ALA A 105 26.33 -19.91 13.19
C ALA A 105 26.90 -19.19 11.95
N ILE A 106 26.25 -18.13 11.48
CA ILE A 106 26.74 -17.27 10.39
C ILE A 106 28.07 -16.61 10.76
N ALA A 107 28.17 -16.05 11.98
CA ALA A 107 29.37 -15.37 12.48
C ALA A 107 30.61 -16.25 12.56
N ARG A 108 30.45 -17.58 12.60
CA ARG A 108 31.56 -18.56 12.52
C ARG A 108 32.08 -18.75 11.11
N THR A 109 31.41 -18.17 10.11
CA THR A 109 31.82 -18.25 8.71
C THR A 109 32.58 -17.01 8.30
N VAL A 110 33.09 -16.99 7.08
CA VAL A 110 33.76 -15.83 6.48
C VAL A 110 32.81 -14.93 5.68
N VAL A 111 31.50 -15.26 5.65
CA VAL A 111 30.48 -14.47 4.95
C VAL A 111 30.18 -13.21 5.78
N PRO A 112 30.26 -12.02 5.16
CA PRO A 112 29.91 -10.78 5.85
C PRO A 112 28.41 -10.75 6.16
N TYR A 113 28.05 -10.24 7.33
CA TYR A 113 26.67 -10.07 7.70
C TYR A 113 26.43 -8.75 8.44
N ASP A 114 25.20 -8.24 8.33
CA ASP A 114 24.69 -7.08 9.04
C ASP A 114 23.41 -7.46 9.78
N VAL A 115 23.09 -6.74 10.86
CA VAL A 115 21.81 -6.88 11.57
C VAL A 115 21.10 -5.52 11.57
N ILE A 116 19.87 -5.53 11.12
CA ILE A 116 18.99 -4.36 11.10
C ILE A 116 17.86 -4.61 12.12
N PRO A 117 17.83 -3.86 13.24
CA PRO A 117 16.78 -3.98 14.23
C PRO A 117 15.39 -3.69 13.65
N GLY A 118 14.39 -4.36 14.19
CA GLY A 118 12.99 -4.10 13.95
C GLY A 118 12.30 -3.50 15.17
N VAL A 119 11.06 -3.05 15.01
CA VAL A 119 10.22 -2.65 16.15
C VAL A 119 9.80 -3.91 16.91
N ALA A 120 10.16 -3.99 18.20
CA ALA A 120 9.87 -5.18 19.01
C ALA A 120 8.37 -5.38 19.21
N ILE A 121 7.90 -6.62 19.03
CA ILE A 121 6.48 -7.01 19.22
C ILE A 121 6.00 -6.66 20.63
N SER A 122 6.85 -6.91 21.64
CA SER A 122 6.53 -6.69 23.06
C SER A 122 6.30 -5.23 23.44
N THR A 123 6.72 -4.27 22.61
CA THR A 123 6.47 -2.84 22.83
C THR A 123 5.42 -2.28 21.89
N ALA A 124 5.44 -2.73 20.64
CA ALA A 124 4.52 -2.22 19.63
C ALA A 124 3.08 -2.70 19.83
N VAL A 125 2.87 -3.98 20.09
CA VAL A 125 1.51 -4.54 20.24
C VAL A 125 0.74 -3.93 21.40
N PRO A 126 1.31 -3.79 22.61
CA PRO A 126 0.65 -3.05 23.68
C PRO A 126 0.34 -1.59 23.33
N ALA A 127 1.24 -0.90 22.63
CA ALA A 127 1.01 0.48 22.18
C ALA A 127 -0.19 0.57 21.23
N TYR A 128 -0.29 -0.33 20.27
CA TYR A 128 -1.42 -0.42 19.34
C TYR A 128 -2.71 -0.88 20.03
N ALA A 129 -2.60 -1.70 21.08
CA ALA A 129 -3.72 -2.06 21.93
C ALA A 129 -4.13 -0.92 22.90
N GLY A 130 -3.37 0.18 22.97
CA GLY A 130 -3.65 1.30 23.87
C GLY A 130 -3.31 0.99 25.34
N VAL A 131 -2.37 0.07 25.61
CA VAL A 131 -1.89 -0.29 26.94
C VAL A 131 -0.49 0.28 27.14
N PRO A 132 -0.30 1.32 27.98
CA PRO A 132 1.00 1.89 28.24
C PRO A 132 1.84 0.95 29.13
N LEU A 133 3.13 0.83 28.84
CA LEU A 133 4.04 -0.03 29.60
C LEU A 133 4.83 0.71 30.68
N GLY A 134 4.84 2.04 30.62
CA GLY A 134 5.68 2.86 31.50
C GLY A 134 7.19 2.68 31.22
N SER A 135 8.01 3.13 32.17
CA SER A 135 9.48 3.03 32.07
C SER A 135 10.02 1.66 32.49
N THR A 136 9.23 0.86 33.18
CA THR A 136 9.60 -0.47 33.70
C THR A 136 8.51 -1.47 33.40
N HIS A 137 8.87 -2.57 32.74
CA HIS A 137 8.00 -3.69 32.43
C HIS A 137 8.84 -4.95 32.19
N THR A 138 8.20 -6.10 32.18
CA THR A 138 8.86 -7.37 31.87
C THR A 138 8.29 -7.95 30.61
N ALA A 139 9.14 -8.27 29.64
CA ALA A 139 8.75 -8.94 28.40
C ALA A 139 9.34 -10.35 28.32
N ALA A 140 8.53 -11.32 27.90
CA ALA A 140 8.97 -12.69 27.70
C ALA A 140 8.22 -13.35 26.52
N ASP A 141 8.89 -14.28 25.85
CA ASP A 141 8.27 -15.16 24.85
C ASP A 141 8.07 -16.55 25.47
N LEU A 142 6.84 -16.89 25.77
CA LEU A 142 6.48 -18.18 26.40
C LEU A 142 6.77 -19.38 25.47
N ARG A 143 6.86 -19.15 24.18
CA ARG A 143 7.22 -20.20 23.21
C ARG A 143 8.67 -20.68 23.38
N SER A 144 9.52 -19.91 24.07
CA SER A 144 10.88 -20.30 24.44
C SER A 144 10.96 -21.29 25.60
N GLY A 145 9.81 -21.64 26.22
CA GLY A 145 9.73 -22.58 27.35
C GLY A 145 10.06 -21.98 28.72
N ILE A 146 10.01 -20.63 28.85
CA ILE A 146 10.17 -19.96 30.14
C ILE A 146 8.98 -20.29 31.05
N SER A 147 9.26 -20.51 32.34
CA SER A 147 8.22 -20.74 33.35
C SER A 147 7.48 -19.44 33.65
N VAL A 148 6.15 -19.46 33.50
CA VAL A 148 5.26 -18.35 33.86
C VAL A 148 5.41 -17.99 35.35
N ALA A 149 5.56 -18.98 36.22
CA ALA A 149 5.76 -18.77 37.64
C ALA A 149 7.00 -17.93 37.98
N ALA A 150 8.05 -18.00 37.16
CA ALA A 150 9.25 -17.19 37.37
C ALA A 150 9.03 -15.70 37.08
N LEU A 151 7.98 -15.36 36.34
CA LEU A 151 7.68 -13.99 35.90
C LEU A 151 6.84 -13.20 36.92
N VAL A 152 6.13 -13.88 37.82
CA VAL A 152 5.22 -13.24 38.80
C VAL A 152 5.92 -12.26 39.73
N ALA A 153 7.18 -12.53 40.08
CA ALA A 153 8.00 -11.63 40.91
C ALA A 153 8.69 -10.50 40.13
N SER A 154 8.48 -10.44 38.82
CA SER A 154 9.12 -9.45 37.94
C SER A 154 8.35 -8.13 37.91
N PRO A 155 8.98 -7.02 37.48
CA PRO A 155 8.29 -5.74 37.36
C PRO A 155 7.09 -5.81 36.41
N MET A 156 5.99 -5.21 36.85
CA MET A 156 4.75 -5.09 36.04
C MET A 156 4.79 -3.82 35.15
N PRO A 157 4.02 -3.77 34.03
CA PRO A 157 3.21 -4.87 33.50
C PRO A 157 4.06 -5.98 32.89
N LEU A 158 3.49 -7.20 32.84
CA LEU A 158 4.06 -8.31 32.08
C LEU A 158 3.56 -8.23 30.63
N VAL A 159 4.46 -8.46 29.68
CA VAL A 159 4.16 -8.56 28.24
C VAL A 159 4.63 -9.92 27.75
N LEU A 160 3.68 -10.81 27.51
CA LEU A 160 3.95 -12.21 27.20
C LEU A 160 3.56 -12.50 25.76
N GLN A 161 4.53 -12.89 24.93
CA GLN A 161 4.25 -13.43 23.61
C GLN A 161 3.90 -14.90 23.75
N ALA A 162 2.80 -15.30 23.14
CA ALA A 162 2.23 -16.64 23.25
C ALA A 162 1.48 -17.02 21.98
N ASN A 163 0.90 -18.22 21.95
CA ASN A 163 -0.11 -18.62 20.98
C ASN A 163 -1.50 -18.55 21.65
N GLY A 164 -2.54 -18.25 20.88
CA GLY A 164 -3.91 -18.11 21.38
C GLY A 164 -4.43 -19.35 22.09
N GLU A 165 -3.92 -20.53 21.74
CA GLU A 165 -4.29 -21.82 22.34
C GLU A 165 -3.94 -21.93 23.82
N ILE A 166 -2.85 -21.27 24.27
CA ILE A 166 -2.37 -21.36 25.65
C ILE A 166 -2.78 -20.19 26.54
N VAL A 167 -3.65 -19.27 26.04
CA VAL A 167 -4.06 -18.08 26.82
C VAL A 167 -4.69 -18.47 28.15
N ALA A 168 -5.62 -19.44 28.14
CA ALA A 168 -6.32 -19.91 29.36
C ALA A 168 -5.34 -20.58 30.34
N ASP A 169 -4.44 -21.41 29.86
CA ASP A 169 -3.43 -22.07 30.69
C ASP A 169 -2.46 -21.04 31.26
N THR A 170 -2.00 -20.11 30.45
CA THR A 170 -1.12 -18.99 30.90
C THR A 170 -1.78 -18.18 32.02
N ALA A 171 -3.07 -17.84 31.86
CA ALA A 171 -3.81 -17.11 32.91
C ALA A 171 -3.92 -17.91 34.20
N ARG A 172 -4.18 -19.22 34.12
CA ARG A 172 -4.25 -20.13 35.26
C ARG A 172 -2.91 -20.24 35.96
N ASP A 173 -1.82 -20.44 35.22
CA ASP A 173 -0.47 -20.55 35.75
C ASP A 173 -0.03 -19.28 36.48
N LEU A 174 -0.42 -18.09 35.96
CA LEU A 174 -0.15 -16.80 36.63
C LEU A 174 -0.89 -16.69 37.98
N VAL A 175 -2.15 -17.12 38.05
CA VAL A 175 -2.94 -17.12 39.28
C VAL A 175 -2.38 -18.14 40.27
N GLU A 176 -2.06 -19.36 39.84
CA GLU A 176 -1.45 -20.40 40.69
C GLU A 176 -0.06 -19.98 41.23
N ALA A 177 0.68 -19.19 40.43
CA ALA A 177 1.96 -18.63 40.84
C ALA A 177 1.85 -17.43 41.79
N GLY A 178 0.63 -16.93 42.08
CA GLY A 178 0.36 -15.93 43.11
C GLY A 178 -0.12 -14.57 42.66
N LEU A 179 -0.39 -14.34 41.38
CA LEU A 179 -1.10 -13.13 40.95
C LEU A 179 -2.58 -13.20 41.32
N PRO A 180 -3.19 -12.11 41.83
CA PRO A 180 -4.62 -12.09 42.06
C PRO A 180 -5.41 -12.41 40.79
N GLY A 181 -6.40 -13.30 40.84
CA GLY A 181 -7.23 -13.65 39.70
C GLY A 181 -8.03 -12.47 39.13
N SER A 182 -8.26 -11.42 39.93
CA SER A 182 -8.84 -10.15 39.50
C SER A 182 -7.87 -9.22 38.74
N THR A 183 -6.61 -9.60 38.60
CA THR A 183 -5.64 -8.80 37.81
C THR A 183 -6.07 -8.71 36.38
N HIS A 184 -6.16 -7.50 35.84
CA HIS A 184 -6.56 -7.29 34.45
C HIS A 184 -5.47 -7.68 33.45
N ALA A 185 -5.90 -8.27 32.35
CA ALA A 185 -5.06 -8.60 31.21
C ALA A 185 -5.72 -8.14 29.91
N CYS A 186 -4.89 -7.80 28.91
CA CYS A 186 -5.29 -7.53 27.56
C CYS A 186 -4.60 -8.53 26.63
N VAL A 187 -5.40 -9.32 25.92
CA VAL A 187 -4.91 -10.28 24.92
C VAL A 187 -5.15 -9.69 23.54
N THR A 188 -4.08 -9.53 22.78
CA THR A 188 -4.12 -8.91 21.43
C THR A 188 -3.56 -9.88 20.39
N VAL A 189 -4.33 -10.12 19.33
CA VAL A 189 -3.91 -10.84 18.12
C VAL A 189 -3.78 -9.85 16.96
N ASP A 190 -2.95 -10.15 15.98
CA ASP A 190 -2.71 -9.33 14.78
C ASP A 190 -2.32 -7.88 15.11
N GLY A 191 -1.56 -7.68 16.18
CA GLY A 191 -1.18 -6.34 16.64
C GLY A 191 -0.56 -5.49 15.54
N SER A 192 -0.97 -4.23 15.47
CA SER A 192 -0.65 -3.22 14.44
C SER A 192 -1.36 -3.37 13.08
N LEU A 193 -2.02 -4.50 12.83
CA LEU A 193 -2.80 -4.69 11.60
C LEU A 193 -4.23 -4.14 11.75
N SER A 194 -4.89 -3.93 10.62
CA SER A 194 -6.31 -3.58 10.58
C SER A 194 -7.23 -4.73 11.01
N SER A 195 -6.71 -5.96 11.10
CA SER A 195 -7.37 -7.14 11.66
C SER A 195 -7.10 -7.31 13.15
N GLN A 196 -6.39 -6.38 13.80
CA GLN A 196 -6.12 -6.44 15.22
C GLN A 196 -7.42 -6.65 16.01
N PHE A 197 -7.34 -7.51 16.99
CA PHE A 197 -8.41 -7.72 17.94
C PHE A 197 -7.84 -7.83 19.34
N SER A 198 -8.32 -6.98 20.25
CA SER A 198 -7.89 -6.98 21.64
C SER A 198 -9.09 -7.26 22.55
N LEU A 199 -8.93 -8.22 23.45
CA LEU A 199 -9.88 -8.54 24.50
C LEU A 199 -9.30 -8.20 25.86
N VAL A 200 -10.06 -7.48 26.69
CA VAL A 200 -9.73 -7.16 28.07
C VAL A 200 -10.58 -7.99 29.00
N GLY A 201 -9.96 -8.52 30.04
CA GLY A 201 -10.65 -9.26 31.11
C GLY A 201 -9.70 -9.48 32.28
N SER A 202 -10.20 -10.10 33.35
CA SER A 202 -9.40 -10.56 34.46
C SER A 202 -8.67 -11.88 34.14
N LEU A 203 -7.62 -12.22 34.88
CA LEU A 203 -6.97 -13.52 34.74
C LEU A 203 -7.94 -14.68 35.00
N ASP A 204 -8.89 -14.54 35.96
CA ASP A 204 -9.93 -15.54 36.22
C ASP A 204 -10.84 -15.76 35.01
N GLU A 205 -11.24 -14.68 34.31
CA GLU A 205 -12.06 -14.78 33.09
C GLU A 205 -11.31 -15.48 31.97
N PHE A 206 -10.03 -15.16 31.76
CA PHE A 206 -9.21 -15.84 30.76
C PHE A 206 -8.96 -17.31 31.13
N ALA A 207 -8.68 -17.61 32.40
CA ALA A 207 -8.53 -18.98 32.90
C ALA A 207 -9.82 -19.82 32.71
N ALA A 208 -10.99 -19.16 32.78
CA ALA A 208 -12.30 -19.77 32.49
C ALA A 208 -12.60 -19.89 30.99
N GLY A 209 -11.73 -19.41 30.08
CA GLY A 209 -11.88 -19.56 28.64
C GLY A 209 -12.55 -18.38 27.95
N ALA A 210 -12.43 -17.16 28.44
CA ALA A 210 -12.93 -15.95 27.78
C ALA A 210 -12.31 -15.69 26.41
N TRP A 211 -11.07 -16.16 26.16
CA TRP A 211 -10.43 -16.04 24.85
C TRP A 211 -11.07 -16.98 23.84
N PRO A 212 -11.46 -16.47 22.63
CA PRO A 212 -12.09 -17.33 21.62
C PRO A 212 -11.16 -18.43 21.12
N SER A 213 -11.58 -19.70 21.25
CA SER A 213 -10.80 -20.88 20.83
C SER A 213 -10.50 -20.94 19.33
N THR A 214 -11.19 -20.14 18.52
CA THR A 214 -10.96 -20.02 17.08
C THR A 214 -9.76 -19.14 16.74
N ARG A 215 -9.19 -18.41 17.73
CA ARG A 215 -8.04 -17.51 17.56
C ARG A 215 -6.78 -18.17 18.14
N THR A 216 -6.15 -19.01 17.33
CA THR A 216 -4.99 -19.84 17.73
C THR A 216 -3.62 -19.25 17.40
N GLY A 217 -3.57 -18.23 16.54
CA GLY A 217 -2.33 -17.58 16.11
C GLY A 217 -1.52 -16.91 17.22
N SER A 218 -0.41 -16.28 16.84
CA SER A 218 0.43 -15.53 17.77
C SER A 218 -0.32 -14.39 18.43
N VAL A 219 -0.25 -14.30 19.77
CA VAL A 219 -0.89 -13.27 20.58
C VAL A 219 0.14 -12.60 21.51
N VAL A 220 -0.19 -11.41 21.98
CA VAL A 220 0.49 -10.73 23.07
C VAL A 220 -0.48 -10.57 24.23
N ILE A 221 -0.10 -11.10 25.39
CA ILE A 221 -0.85 -10.98 26.65
C ILE A 221 -0.16 -9.91 27.49
N THR A 222 -0.81 -8.78 27.72
CA THR A 222 -0.33 -7.72 28.59
C THR A 222 -1.08 -7.79 29.91
N VAL A 223 -0.37 -7.99 31.04
CA VAL A 223 -0.99 -8.21 32.36
C VAL A 223 -0.57 -7.10 33.33
N GLY A 224 -1.53 -6.51 34.00
CA GLY A 224 -1.29 -5.51 35.05
C GLY A 224 -2.28 -4.36 35.05
N ALA A 225 -2.20 -3.49 36.04
CA ALA A 225 -3.10 -2.36 36.26
C ALA A 225 -3.09 -1.33 35.11
N GLU A 226 -2.03 -1.31 34.30
CA GLU A 226 -1.92 -0.43 33.14
C GLU A 226 -2.96 -0.75 32.05
N VAL A 227 -3.52 -1.96 32.04
CA VAL A 227 -4.58 -2.39 31.12
C VAL A 227 -5.83 -1.52 31.25
N ASP A 228 -6.15 -1.02 32.43
CA ASP A 228 -7.34 -0.17 32.71
C ASP A 228 -7.30 1.13 31.90
N LYS A 229 -6.11 1.62 31.57
CA LYS A 229 -5.93 2.85 30.81
C LYS A 229 -6.33 2.70 29.35
N ARG A 230 -6.43 1.46 28.84
CA ARG A 230 -6.84 1.17 27.47
C ARG A 230 -8.20 1.82 27.15
N SER A 231 -9.14 1.87 28.07
CA SER A 231 -10.46 2.49 27.86
C SER A 231 -10.39 3.93 27.35
N ARG A 232 -9.28 4.63 27.64
CA ARG A 232 -9.02 6.01 27.21
C ARG A 232 -7.95 6.12 26.12
N LEU A 233 -7.13 5.08 25.93
CA LEU A 233 -5.95 5.08 25.09
C LEU A 233 -6.07 4.17 23.86
N SER A 234 -7.22 3.56 23.62
CA SER A 234 -7.48 2.73 22.43
C SER A 234 -7.60 3.60 21.18
N TRP A 235 -6.49 4.09 20.68
CA TRP A 235 -6.43 5.01 19.55
C TRP A 235 -6.50 4.31 18.18
N TRP A 236 -6.13 3.01 18.13
CA TRP A 236 -6.06 2.24 16.88
C TRP A 236 -7.40 1.62 16.54
N GLU A 237 -7.94 0.80 17.43
CA GLU A 237 -9.22 0.08 17.24
C GLU A 237 -10.46 1.01 17.34
N SER A 238 -10.31 2.23 17.88
CA SER A 238 -11.37 3.23 17.94
C SER A 238 -11.50 4.11 16.70
N ARG A 239 -10.68 3.87 15.67
CA ARG A 239 -10.78 4.62 14.41
C ARG A 239 -12.12 4.34 13.74
N PRO A 240 -12.75 5.35 13.10
CA PRO A 240 -14.11 5.22 12.56
C PRO A 240 -14.32 4.05 11.61
N LEU A 241 -13.33 3.76 10.77
CA LEU A 241 -13.40 2.70 9.76
C LEU A 241 -12.48 1.51 10.10
N PHE A 242 -12.13 1.36 11.38
CA PHE A 242 -11.25 0.27 11.78
C PHE A 242 -11.80 -1.10 11.37
N GLY A 243 -10.98 -1.86 10.64
CA GLY A 243 -11.33 -3.18 10.12
C GLY A 243 -12.27 -3.20 8.92
N TRP A 244 -12.80 -2.05 8.49
CA TRP A 244 -13.65 -2.00 7.30
C TRP A 244 -12.86 -2.32 6.04
N ARG A 245 -13.34 -3.24 5.23
CA ARG A 245 -12.87 -3.50 3.88
C ARG A 245 -13.61 -2.61 2.90
N VAL A 246 -12.90 -1.62 2.36
CA VAL A 246 -13.51 -0.63 1.45
C VAL A 246 -13.07 -0.86 0.02
N LEU A 247 -14.04 -1.12 -0.85
CA LEU A 247 -13.81 -1.31 -2.29
C LEU A 247 -13.57 0.05 -2.97
N VAL A 248 -12.43 0.19 -3.62
CA VAL A 248 -12.03 1.39 -4.36
C VAL A 248 -11.96 1.05 -5.85
N PRO A 249 -13.00 1.37 -6.66
CA PRO A 249 -13.08 1.00 -8.07
C PRO A 249 -12.28 1.96 -8.97
N ARG A 250 -10.98 2.06 -8.72
CA ARG A 250 -10.02 2.93 -9.44
C ARG A 250 -8.73 2.19 -9.72
N THR A 251 -7.93 2.69 -10.68
CA THR A 251 -6.55 2.20 -10.87
C THR A 251 -5.69 2.60 -9.67
N ARG A 252 -4.61 1.86 -9.43
CA ARG A 252 -3.70 2.10 -8.30
C ARG A 252 -3.16 3.54 -8.28
N GLU A 253 -2.79 4.05 -9.46
CA GLU A 253 -2.27 5.42 -9.60
C GLU A 253 -3.30 6.50 -9.28
N GLN A 254 -4.59 6.21 -9.48
CA GLN A 254 -5.68 7.14 -9.20
C GLN A 254 -6.25 6.98 -7.79
N ALA A 255 -5.96 5.87 -7.12
CA ALA A 255 -6.53 5.53 -5.81
C ALA A 255 -5.67 6.02 -4.64
N GLY A 256 -4.42 6.45 -4.87
CA GLY A 256 -3.43 6.73 -3.84
C GLY A 256 -3.96 7.54 -2.65
N ASP A 257 -4.40 8.78 -2.89
CA ASP A 257 -4.88 9.68 -1.84
C ASP A 257 -6.11 9.12 -1.11
N MET A 258 -7.04 8.50 -1.85
CA MET A 258 -8.23 7.85 -1.26
C MET A 258 -7.84 6.68 -0.38
N SER A 259 -6.98 5.81 -0.86
CA SER A 259 -6.53 4.63 -0.12
C SER A 259 -5.75 5.03 1.13
N GLU A 260 -4.91 6.06 1.05
CA GLU A 260 -4.18 6.58 2.19
C GLU A 260 -5.12 7.19 3.23
N ARG A 261 -6.09 8.00 2.79
CA ARG A 261 -7.11 8.58 3.70
C ARG A 261 -7.96 7.50 4.36
N LEU A 262 -8.37 6.44 3.63
CA LEU A 262 -9.07 5.28 4.18
C LEU A 262 -8.23 4.57 5.26
N ARG A 263 -6.94 4.32 4.98
CA ARG A 263 -6.02 3.73 5.96
C ARG A 263 -5.84 4.61 7.20
N SER A 264 -5.83 5.93 7.05
CA SER A 264 -5.74 6.85 8.19
C SER A 264 -6.94 6.73 9.14
N TYR A 265 -8.10 6.30 8.66
CA TYR A 265 -9.28 5.96 9.46
C TYR A 265 -9.36 4.48 9.87
N GLY A 266 -8.35 3.67 9.59
CA GLY A 266 -8.27 2.28 9.99
C GLY A 266 -8.88 1.28 9.00
N ALA A 267 -9.32 1.73 7.82
CA ALA A 267 -9.87 0.85 6.79
C ALA A 267 -8.80 0.08 6.03
N VAL A 268 -9.22 -1.02 5.40
CA VAL A 268 -8.47 -1.79 4.40
C VAL A 268 -9.01 -1.46 3.01
N PRO A 269 -8.39 -0.53 2.26
CA PRO A 269 -8.79 -0.28 0.90
C PRO A 269 -8.42 -1.47 0.00
N VAL A 270 -9.37 -1.89 -0.83
CA VAL A 270 -9.16 -2.91 -1.87
C VAL A 270 -9.39 -2.27 -3.22
N GLU A 271 -8.31 -2.04 -3.93
CA GLU A 271 -8.32 -1.37 -5.23
C GLU A 271 -8.71 -2.35 -6.33
N VAL A 272 -9.77 -2.03 -7.06
CA VAL A 272 -10.25 -2.82 -8.20
C VAL A 272 -10.30 -1.92 -9.42
N PRO A 273 -9.33 -2.01 -10.33
CA PRO A 273 -9.34 -1.24 -11.57
C PRO A 273 -10.62 -1.51 -12.36
N THR A 274 -11.31 -0.46 -12.76
CA THR A 274 -12.52 -0.55 -13.59
C THR A 274 -12.28 -0.16 -15.03
N ILE A 275 -11.13 0.45 -15.31
CA ILE A 275 -10.62 0.76 -16.64
C ILE A 275 -9.20 0.23 -16.76
N ALA A 276 -8.79 -0.04 -18.00
CA ALA A 276 -7.41 -0.32 -18.37
C ALA A 276 -6.99 0.65 -19.48
N VAL A 277 -5.73 1.02 -19.47
CA VAL A 277 -5.10 1.80 -20.54
C VAL A 277 -4.37 0.81 -21.44
N GLU A 278 -4.73 0.81 -22.71
CA GLU A 278 -4.10 -0.06 -23.71
C GLU A 278 -3.43 0.76 -24.81
N PRO A 279 -2.42 0.21 -25.50
CA PRO A 279 -1.83 0.84 -26.66
C PRO A 279 -2.89 1.17 -27.74
N PRO A 280 -2.64 2.16 -28.60
CA PRO A 280 -3.55 2.50 -29.70
C PRO A 280 -3.65 1.33 -30.69
N ARG A 281 -4.82 1.22 -31.37
CA ARG A 281 -5.02 0.20 -32.43
C ARG A 281 -4.06 0.38 -33.62
N THR A 282 -3.59 1.60 -33.82
CA THR A 282 -2.69 1.97 -34.91
C THR A 282 -1.41 2.60 -34.38
N PRO A 283 -0.47 1.81 -33.81
CA PRO A 283 0.77 2.33 -33.22
C PRO A 283 1.61 3.17 -34.20
N ALA A 284 1.50 2.89 -35.51
CA ALA A 284 2.24 3.61 -36.55
C ALA A 284 1.92 5.12 -36.60
N GLN A 285 0.76 5.57 -36.10
CA GLN A 285 0.46 7.00 -36.01
C GLN A 285 1.34 7.65 -34.93
N MET A 286 1.44 7.02 -33.76
CA MET A 286 2.28 7.50 -32.69
C MET A 286 3.77 7.48 -33.08
N ASP A 287 4.22 6.41 -33.77
CA ASP A 287 5.60 6.34 -34.27
C ASP A 287 5.94 7.50 -35.22
N ARG A 288 5.02 7.84 -36.12
CA ARG A 288 5.19 9.00 -37.03
C ARG A 288 5.19 10.33 -36.29
N ALA A 289 4.32 10.46 -35.27
CA ALA A 289 4.26 11.67 -34.46
C ALA A 289 5.56 11.88 -33.68
N ILE A 290 6.08 10.85 -33.04
CA ILE A 290 7.36 10.94 -32.29
C ILE A 290 8.53 11.22 -33.23
N ARG A 291 8.59 10.62 -34.41
CA ARG A 291 9.61 10.97 -35.41
C ARG A 291 9.47 12.43 -35.87
N GLY A 292 8.24 12.91 -36.06
CA GLY A 292 7.96 14.30 -36.34
C GLY A 292 8.43 15.25 -35.26
N LEU A 293 8.25 14.88 -33.99
CA LEU A 293 8.73 15.65 -32.84
C LEU A 293 10.26 15.81 -32.90
N VAL A 294 10.99 14.71 -33.07
CA VAL A 294 12.47 14.69 -33.15
C VAL A 294 13.01 15.48 -34.34
N THR A 295 12.27 15.51 -35.45
CA THR A 295 12.69 16.22 -36.67
C THR A 295 12.21 17.67 -36.74
N GLY A 296 11.63 18.21 -35.67
CA GLY A 296 11.21 19.61 -35.57
C GLY A 296 9.94 19.93 -36.36
N ARG A 297 9.02 18.98 -36.50
CA ARG A 297 7.77 19.17 -37.24
C ARG A 297 6.72 19.96 -36.44
N TYR A 298 6.84 20.04 -35.10
CA TYR A 298 5.86 20.63 -34.20
C TYR A 298 6.42 21.83 -33.45
N GLY A 299 5.65 22.91 -33.38
CA GLY A 299 5.91 24.07 -32.53
C GLY A 299 5.47 23.82 -31.09
N TRP A 300 4.40 23.04 -30.92
CA TRP A 300 3.81 22.69 -29.65
C TRP A 300 3.48 21.20 -29.53
N ILE A 301 3.54 20.69 -28.29
CA ILE A 301 2.87 19.47 -27.89
C ILE A 301 1.92 19.78 -26.71
N VAL A 302 0.70 19.26 -26.76
CA VAL A 302 -0.32 19.51 -25.73
C VAL A 302 -0.72 18.21 -25.06
N PHE A 303 -0.47 18.12 -23.75
CA PHE A 303 -0.86 16.96 -22.94
C PHE A 303 -2.16 17.22 -22.19
N THR A 304 -3.15 16.37 -22.42
CA THR A 304 -4.47 16.45 -21.78
C THR A 304 -4.61 15.54 -20.56
N SER A 305 -3.65 14.63 -20.32
CA SER A 305 -3.70 13.67 -19.24
C SER A 305 -2.33 13.06 -18.92
N VAL A 306 -2.16 12.58 -17.71
CA VAL A 306 -0.98 11.79 -17.28
C VAL A 306 -0.75 10.57 -18.15
N ASN A 307 -1.83 9.90 -18.62
CA ASN A 307 -1.71 8.73 -19.50
C ASN A 307 -1.14 9.08 -20.87
N ALA A 308 -1.42 10.28 -21.39
CA ALA A 308 -0.80 10.75 -22.65
C ALA A 308 0.71 10.97 -22.46
N VAL A 309 1.13 11.57 -21.34
CA VAL A 309 2.55 11.74 -20.99
C VAL A 309 3.23 10.37 -20.89
N ARG A 310 2.60 9.42 -20.20
CA ARG A 310 3.12 8.04 -20.06
C ARG A 310 3.27 7.36 -21.42
N ALA A 311 2.26 7.42 -22.28
CA ALA A 311 2.32 6.80 -23.61
C ALA A 311 3.46 7.37 -24.47
N VAL A 312 3.70 8.68 -24.40
CA VAL A 312 4.84 9.32 -25.07
C VAL A 312 6.15 8.85 -24.47
N ARG A 313 6.26 8.79 -23.14
CA ARG A 313 7.45 8.34 -22.41
C ARG A 313 7.80 6.89 -22.73
N GLU A 314 6.81 5.99 -22.75
CA GLU A 314 6.99 4.58 -23.15
C GLU A 314 7.51 4.47 -24.58
N LYS A 315 6.93 5.25 -25.50
CA LYS A 315 7.37 5.26 -26.90
C LYS A 315 8.79 5.83 -27.05
N PHE A 316 9.14 6.83 -26.23
CA PHE A 316 10.51 7.35 -26.19
C PHE A 316 11.51 6.28 -25.73
N ALA A 317 11.17 5.54 -24.68
CA ALA A 317 12.01 4.44 -24.18
C ALA A 317 12.21 3.34 -25.27
N GLU A 318 11.14 2.96 -25.98
CA GLU A 318 11.22 2.01 -27.11
C GLU A 318 12.14 2.47 -28.22
N LEU A 319 12.20 3.77 -28.48
CA LEU A 319 13.01 4.38 -29.56
C LEU A 319 14.39 4.83 -29.08
N GLY A 320 14.73 4.63 -27.81
CA GLY A 320 16.01 5.09 -27.22
C GLY A 320 16.13 6.61 -27.13
N LEU A 321 15.00 7.32 -26.99
CA LEU A 321 14.91 8.77 -26.87
C LEU A 321 14.78 9.19 -25.41
N ASP A 322 15.11 10.44 -25.11
CA ASP A 322 14.92 11.06 -23.79
C ASP A 322 14.35 12.50 -23.93
N ALA A 323 14.25 13.23 -22.81
CA ALA A 323 13.69 14.58 -22.78
C ALA A 323 14.35 15.58 -23.75
N ARG A 324 15.57 15.33 -24.22
CA ARG A 324 16.25 16.18 -25.23
C ARG A 324 15.53 16.20 -26.57
N ALA A 325 14.68 15.21 -26.84
CA ALA A 325 13.87 15.18 -28.05
C ALA A 325 12.77 16.27 -28.11
N PHE A 326 12.52 16.95 -26.99
CA PHE A 326 11.62 18.11 -26.92
C PHE A 326 12.33 19.44 -27.20
N ALA A 327 13.63 19.43 -27.54
CA ALA A 327 14.34 20.66 -27.82
C ALA A 327 13.68 21.45 -28.96
N GLY A 328 13.29 22.70 -28.66
CA GLY A 328 12.62 23.59 -29.63
C GLY A 328 11.09 23.39 -29.74
N VAL A 329 10.50 22.48 -28.96
CA VAL A 329 9.05 22.27 -28.91
C VAL A 329 8.51 22.81 -27.59
N LYS A 330 7.52 23.69 -27.64
CA LYS A 330 6.80 24.21 -26.47
C LYS A 330 5.82 23.14 -25.95
N VAL A 331 5.70 23.03 -24.63
CA VAL A 331 4.84 22.03 -23.98
C VAL A 331 3.72 22.71 -23.22
N ALA A 332 2.48 22.31 -23.49
CA ALA A 332 1.30 22.76 -22.76
C ALA A 332 0.61 21.59 -22.05
N CYS A 333 0.07 21.82 -20.86
CA CYS A 333 -0.67 20.84 -20.06
C CYS A 333 -2.04 21.39 -19.67
N VAL A 334 -3.07 20.54 -19.71
CA VAL A 334 -4.43 20.93 -19.31
C VAL A 334 -4.58 21.12 -17.80
N GLY A 335 -3.76 20.46 -16.99
CA GLY A 335 -3.86 20.55 -15.53
C GLY A 335 -2.56 20.21 -14.82
N GLU A 336 -2.49 20.57 -13.53
CA GLU A 336 -1.29 20.47 -12.70
C GLU A 336 -0.77 19.02 -12.58
N MET A 337 -1.63 18.03 -12.40
CA MET A 337 -1.22 16.60 -12.35
C MET A 337 -0.51 16.16 -13.64
N THR A 338 -0.95 16.67 -14.79
CA THR A 338 -0.30 16.39 -16.07
C THR A 338 1.03 17.13 -16.18
N ALA A 339 1.10 18.36 -15.68
CA ALA A 339 2.32 19.14 -15.63
C ALA A 339 3.39 18.51 -14.71
N GLU A 340 2.99 17.95 -13.57
CA GLU A 340 3.88 17.18 -12.70
C GLU A 340 4.47 15.97 -13.43
N ALA A 341 3.64 15.19 -14.13
CA ALA A 341 4.13 14.05 -14.91
C ALA A 341 5.12 14.46 -16.02
N VAL A 342 4.95 15.66 -16.59
CA VAL A 342 5.88 16.24 -17.57
C VAL A 342 7.17 16.68 -16.89
N ARG A 343 7.10 17.28 -15.70
CA ARG A 343 8.30 17.64 -14.89
C ARG A 343 9.10 16.40 -14.47
N ASP A 344 8.41 15.31 -14.11
CA ASP A 344 9.03 14.02 -13.82
C ASP A 344 9.71 13.40 -15.06
N PHE A 345 9.29 13.78 -16.23
CA PHE A 345 9.97 13.44 -17.48
C PHE A 345 11.19 14.35 -17.77
N GLY A 346 11.42 15.35 -16.94
CA GLY A 346 12.54 16.29 -17.05
C GLY A 346 12.25 17.53 -17.91
N ILE A 347 11.00 17.91 -18.10
CA ILE A 347 10.55 19.03 -18.92
C ILE A 347 9.69 19.98 -18.08
N THR A 348 9.90 21.27 -18.19
CA THR A 348 9.01 22.26 -17.60
C THR A 348 7.99 22.72 -18.66
N PRO A 349 6.67 22.54 -18.44
CA PRO A 349 5.67 23.04 -19.35
C PRO A 349 5.71 24.58 -19.47
N GLU A 350 5.59 25.10 -20.69
CA GLU A 350 5.51 26.53 -20.93
C GLU A 350 4.11 27.10 -20.67
N LEU A 351 3.06 26.27 -20.80
CA LEU A 351 1.69 26.73 -20.66
C LEU A 351 0.84 25.79 -19.80
N LEU A 352 0.21 26.37 -18.77
CA LEU A 352 -0.90 25.79 -18.02
C LEU A 352 -2.04 26.79 -17.99
N PRO A 353 -3.30 26.35 -17.89
CA PRO A 353 -4.43 27.27 -17.68
C PRO A 353 -4.23 28.14 -16.45
N SER A 354 -4.45 29.45 -16.60
CA SER A 354 -4.44 30.39 -15.47
C SER A 354 -5.73 30.31 -14.63
N GLY A 355 -6.80 29.79 -15.21
CA GLY A 355 -8.13 29.59 -14.62
C GLY A 355 -8.46 28.12 -14.44
N ASP A 356 -9.58 27.70 -15.03
CA ASP A 356 -10.05 26.31 -14.94
C ASP A 356 -9.08 25.33 -15.60
N GLN A 357 -8.71 24.28 -14.89
CA GLN A 357 -7.87 23.18 -15.41
C GLN A 357 -8.69 22.27 -16.33
N SER A 358 -9.03 22.79 -17.50
CA SER A 358 -9.83 22.13 -18.51
C SER A 358 -9.33 22.45 -19.93
N SER A 359 -9.83 21.72 -20.91
CA SER A 359 -9.52 22.00 -22.33
C SER A 359 -9.95 23.42 -22.73
N LEU A 360 -11.06 23.94 -22.19
CA LEU A 360 -11.51 25.29 -22.44
C LEU A 360 -10.59 26.31 -21.76
N GLY A 361 -10.24 26.13 -20.51
CA GLY A 361 -9.31 27.00 -19.81
C GLY A 361 -7.93 27.07 -20.48
N LEU A 362 -7.42 25.93 -20.98
CA LEU A 362 -6.18 25.94 -21.76
C LEU A 362 -6.33 26.74 -23.07
N LEU A 363 -7.47 26.62 -23.74
CA LEU A 363 -7.73 27.40 -24.96
C LEU A 363 -7.77 28.89 -24.68
N GLU A 364 -8.30 29.37 -23.55
CA GLU A 364 -8.33 30.80 -23.18
C GLU A 364 -6.94 31.40 -23.17
N ASP A 365 -5.96 30.65 -22.66
CA ASP A 365 -4.56 31.09 -22.52
C ASP A 365 -3.65 30.70 -23.70
N PHE A 366 -4.11 29.82 -24.59
CA PHE A 366 -3.30 29.34 -25.72
C PHE A 366 -3.15 30.43 -26.79
N PRO A 367 -1.92 30.82 -27.19
CA PRO A 367 -1.70 31.90 -28.15
C PRO A 367 -2.24 31.53 -29.53
N PRO A 368 -2.78 32.49 -30.29
CA PRO A 368 -3.05 32.27 -31.71
C PRO A 368 -1.75 32.08 -32.49
N TYR A 369 -1.80 31.36 -33.59
CA TYR A 369 -0.66 31.20 -34.49
C TYR A 369 -0.29 32.55 -35.11
N ASP A 370 0.99 32.88 -35.13
CA ASP A 370 1.55 34.09 -35.75
C ASP A 370 2.64 33.66 -36.74
N ASP A 371 2.40 33.91 -38.03
CA ASP A 371 3.28 33.50 -39.13
C ASP A 371 4.67 34.21 -39.12
N VAL A 372 4.84 35.25 -38.32
CA VAL A 372 6.12 35.94 -38.11
C VAL A 372 6.89 35.41 -36.92
N LEU A 373 6.19 35.08 -35.82
CA LEU A 373 6.79 34.69 -34.57
C LEU A 373 6.92 33.17 -34.40
N ASP A 374 6.01 32.41 -35.02
CA ASP A 374 5.98 30.97 -34.93
C ASP A 374 6.49 30.31 -36.22
N PRO A 375 7.70 29.77 -36.25
CA PRO A 375 8.28 29.17 -37.46
C PRO A 375 7.57 27.87 -37.88
N ILE A 376 6.75 27.28 -37.02
CA ILE A 376 6.05 26.02 -37.22
C ILE A 376 4.62 26.18 -36.75
N ASP A 377 3.68 25.91 -37.65
CA ASP A 377 2.22 26.07 -37.47
C ASP A 377 1.53 24.84 -36.86
N ARG A 378 2.30 23.83 -36.40
CA ARG A 378 1.78 22.51 -35.98
C ARG A 378 1.84 22.24 -34.51
N VAL A 379 0.72 21.73 -34.01
CA VAL A 379 0.53 21.24 -32.67
C VAL A 379 0.37 19.72 -32.68
N LEU A 380 1.19 18.99 -31.89
CA LEU A 380 0.97 17.58 -31.62
C LEU A 380 0.03 17.42 -30.41
N LEU A 381 -1.09 16.70 -30.60
CA LEU A 381 -2.07 16.43 -29.56
C LEU A 381 -2.20 14.92 -29.30
N PRO A 382 -1.33 14.32 -28.48
CA PRO A 382 -1.46 12.93 -28.05
C PRO A 382 -2.58 12.80 -27.01
N ARG A 383 -3.60 12.00 -27.29
CA ARG A 383 -4.77 11.86 -26.40
C ARG A 383 -5.40 10.46 -26.42
N ALA A 384 -6.45 10.26 -25.59
CA ALA A 384 -7.24 9.04 -25.61
C ALA A 384 -8.10 8.93 -26.87
N ASP A 385 -8.45 7.71 -27.25
CA ASP A 385 -9.37 7.41 -28.34
C ASP A 385 -10.81 7.94 -28.16
N ILE A 386 -11.19 8.23 -26.90
CA ILE A 386 -12.53 8.73 -26.52
C ILE A 386 -12.55 10.22 -26.18
N ALA A 387 -11.49 10.98 -26.54
CA ALA A 387 -11.41 12.40 -26.23
C ALA A 387 -12.36 13.23 -27.08
N THR A 388 -12.84 14.38 -26.57
CA THR A 388 -13.72 15.29 -27.25
C THR A 388 -12.97 16.16 -28.29
N GLU A 389 -13.66 16.64 -29.31
CA GLU A 389 -13.07 17.49 -30.38
C GLU A 389 -12.82 18.95 -29.93
N THR A 390 -13.23 19.32 -28.71
CA THR A 390 -13.19 20.72 -28.21
C THR A 390 -11.81 21.35 -28.36
N LEU A 391 -10.77 20.67 -27.93
CA LEU A 391 -9.40 21.19 -27.96
C LEU A 391 -8.84 21.26 -29.37
N THR A 392 -9.08 20.25 -30.19
CA THR A 392 -8.70 20.22 -31.61
C THR A 392 -9.34 21.38 -32.39
N ALA A 393 -10.67 21.55 -32.27
CA ALA A 393 -11.38 22.62 -32.90
C ALA A 393 -10.91 24.00 -32.44
N GLY A 394 -10.77 24.22 -31.15
CA GLY A 394 -10.32 25.50 -30.60
C GLY A 394 -8.88 25.89 -30.96
N LEU A 395 -7.97 24.93 -31.13
CA LEU A 395 -6.60 25.20 -31.63
C LEU A 395 -6.65 25.56 -33.13
N GLN A 396 -7.49 24.87 -33.93
CA GLN A 396 -7.68 25.17 -35.36
C GLN A 396 -8.30 26.56 -35.59
N GLU A 397 -9.26 26.95 -34.74
CA GLU A 397 -9.85 28.31 -34.78
C GLU A 397 -8.80 29.41 -34.48
N ARG A 398 -7.71 29.05 -33.75
CA ARG A 398 -6.56 29.94 -33.48
C ARG A 398 -5.48 29.89 -34.58
N GLY A 399 -5.73 29.20 -35.68
CA GLY A 399 -4.84 29.14 -36.83
C GLY A 399 -3.79 28.03 -36.79
N TRP A 400 -3.80 27.14 -35.76
CA TRP A 400 -2.85 26.03 -35.68
C TRP A 400 -3.29 24.82 -36.50
N GLU A 401 -2.36 24.17 -37.19
CA GLU A 401 -2.57 22.81 -37.71
C GLU A 401 -2.42 21.79 -36.59
N VAL A 402 -3.40 20.92 -36.39
CA VAL A 402 -3.40 19.94 -35.28
C VAL A 402 -3.20 18.53 -35.80
N ASP A 403 -2.10 17.90 -35.41
CA ASP A 403 -1.90 16.45 -35.53
C ASP A 403 -2.48 15.77 -34.30
N ASP A 404 -3.75 15.39 -34.38
CA ASP A 404 -4.48 14.66 -33.35
C ASP A 404 -4.13 13.17 -33.42
N VAL A 405 -3.50 12.64 -32.38
CA VAL A 405 -2.96 11.30 -32.39
C VAL A 405 -3.47 10.50 -31.20
N THR A 406 -4.13 9.37 -31.48
CA THR A 406 -4.50 8.44 -30.43
C THR A 406 -3.22 7.84 -29.80
N ALA A 407 -2.89 8.30 -28.59
CA ALA A 407 -1.73 7.83 -27.86
C ALA A 407 -2.03 6.55 -27.05
N TYR A 408 -3.27 6.42 -26.58
CA TYR A 408 -3.74 5.27 -25.82
C TYR A 408 -5.25 5.08 -25.96
N ARG A 409 -5.74 3.92 -25.56
CA ARG A 409 -7.17 3.61 -25.48
C ARG A 409 -7.58 3.36 -24.05
N THR A 410 -8.72 3.91 -23.66
CA THR A 410 -9.34 3.57 -22.39
C THR A 410 -10.38 2.48 -22.62
N VAL A 411 -10.10 1.30 -22.13
CA VAL A 411 -11.00 0.14 -22.22
C VAL A 411 -11.52 -0.25 -20.84
N ARG A 412 -12.63 -1.00 -20.80
CA ARG A 412 -13.07 -1.59 -19.55
C ARG A 412 -12.04 -2.61 -19.09
N ALA A 413 -11.68 -2.58 -17.80
CA ALA A 413 -10.75 -3.54 -17.24
C ALA A 413 -11.27 -4.98 -17.31
N ALA A 414 -10.37 -5.94 -17.28
CA ALA A 414 -10.72 -7.33 -17.11
C ALA A 414 -11.46 -7.56 -15.77
N PRO A 415 -12.37 -8.55 -15.70
CA PRO A 415 -13.00 -8.90 -14.45
C PRO A 415 -11.96 -9.19 -13.35
N PRO A 416 -12.15 -8.70 -12.11
CA PRO A 416 -11.23 -9.00 -11.03
C PRO A 416 -11.23 -10.51 -10.69
N PRO A 417 -10.25 -11.00 -9.92
CA PRO A 417 -10.18 -12.40 -9.49
C PRO A 417 -11.49 -12.91 -8.90
N ALA A 418 -11.78 -14.19 -9.06
CA ALA A 418 -13.04 -14.81 -8.62
C ALA A 418 -13.36 -14.52 -7.15
N ALA A 419 -12.36 -14.63 -6.26
CA ALA A 419 -12.50 -14.35 -4.84
C ALA A 419 -12.99 -12.91 -4.56
N ILE A 420 -12.51 -11.91 -5.31
CA ILE A 420 -12.96 -10.52 -5.19
C ILE A 420 -14.41 -10.37 -5.68
N ARG A 421 -14.74 -10.99 -6.81
CA ARG A 421 -16.12 -10.95 -7.35
C ARG A 421 -17.15 -11.61 -6.41
N GLU A 422 -16.76 -12.72 -5.79
CA GLU A 422 -17.56 -13.40 -4.77
C GLU A 422 -17.70 -12.54 -3.52
N ALA A 423 -16.64 -11.90 -3.05
CA ALA A 423 -16.68 -10.99 -1.93
C ALA A 423 -17.58 -9.77 -2.21
N ILE A 424 -17.55 -9.18 -3.42
CA ILE A 424 -18.42 -8.07 -3.82
C ILE A 424 -19.89 -8.49 -3.71
N LYS A 425 -20.26 -9.65 -4.24
CA LYS A 425 -21.64 -10.15 -4.24
C LYS A 425 -22.09 -10.70 -2.89
N GLY A 426 -21.18 -11.34 -2.17
CA GLY A 426 -21.43 -12.03 -0.90
C GLY A 426 -21.43 -11.11 0.33
N GLY A 427 -21.09 -9.83 0.20
CA GLY A 427 -21.00 -8.89 1.34
C GLY A 427 -19.67 -8.98 2.09
N GLY A 428 -18.59 -9.35 1.41
CA GLY A 428 -17.23 -9.34 1.94
C GLY A 428 -16.58 -7.95 1.92
N PHE A 429 -17.34 -6.90 1.59
CA PHE A 429 -16.93 -5.49 1.66
C PHE A 429 -17.94 -4.72 2.51
N ASP A 430 -17.43 -3.90 3.42
CA ASP A 430 -18.25 -3.04 4.28
C ASP A 430 -18.74 -1.81 3.52
N ALA A 431 -17.88 -1.25 2.65
CA ALA A 431 -18.24 -0.11 1.82
C ALA A 431 -17.65 -0.16 0.41
N VAL A 432 -18.20 0.67 -0.49
CA VAL A 432 -17.65 0.98 -1.82
C VAL A 432 -17.70 2.48 -2.05
N CYS A 433 -16.58 3.05 -2.57
CA CYS A 433 -16.43 4.48 -2.85
C CYS A 433 -16.44 4.76 -4.36
N PHE A 434 -17.53 5.29 -4.89
CA PHE A 434 -17.66 5.68 -6.28
C PHE A 434 -17.30 7.14 -6.52
N THR A 435 -16.30 7.40 -7.34
CA THR A 435 -15.81 8.75 -7.68
C THR A 435 -16.32 9.29 -9.01
N SER A 436 -17.10 8.50 -9.76
CA SER A 436 -17.73 8.94 -11.02
C SER A 436 -18.81 7.95 -11.45
N SER A 437 -19.71 8.42 -12.32
CA SER A 437 -20.71 7.56 -12.96
C SER A 437 -20.10 6.41 -13.78
N SER A 438 -18.92 6.61 -14.36
CA SER A 438 -18.23 5.57 -15.12
C SER A 438 -17.70 4.46 -14.22
N THR A 439 -17.23 4.78 -13.00
CA THR A 439 -16.77 3.75 -12.03
C THR A 439 -17.93 2.85 -11.59
N VAL A 440 -19.14 3.40 -11.42
CA VAL A 440 -20.35 2.61 -11.13
C VAL A 440 -20.66 1.64 -12.27
N ARG A 441 -20.80 2.16 -13.50
CA ARG A 441 -21.14 1.33 -14.68
C ARG A 441 -20.10 0.24 -14.93
N ASN A 442 -18.84 0.59 -14.82
CA ASN A 442 -17.74 -0.33 -15.08
C ASN A 442 -17.66 -1.41 -14.02
N LEU A 443 -17.69 -1.06 -12.72
CA LEU A 443 -17.61 -2.05 -11.64
C LEU A 443 -18.78 -3.06 -11.74
N VAL A 444 -20.00 -2.57 -11.90
CA VAL A 444 -21.17 -3.47 -12.05
C VAL A 444 -21.03 -4.35 -13.29
N GLY A 445 -20.45 -3.83 -14.36
CA GLY A 445 -20.25 -4.58 -15.61
C GLY A 445 -19.17 -5.68 -15.50
N ILE A 446 -18.10 -5.49 -14.71
CA ILE A 446 -16.98 -6.47 -14.61
C ILE A 446 -17.08 -7.40 -13.40
N ALA A 447 -17.76 -6.97 -12.32
CA ALA A 447 -17.77 -7.69 -11.06
C ALA A 447 -19.20 -8.01 -10.53
N GLY A 448 -20.23 -7.36 -11.09
CA GLY A 448 -21.59 -7.42 -10.60
C GLY A 448 -21.87 -6.34 -9.56
N LYS A 449 -23.13 -6.35 -9.05
CA LYS A 449 -23.55 -5.37 -8.05
C LYS A 449 -22.95 -5.71 -6.69
N PRO A 450 -22.49 -4.69 -5.91
CA PRO A 450 -22.20 -4.85 -4.50
C PRO A 450 -23.41 -5.41 -3.73
N ASN A 451 -23.11 -6.13 -2.66
CA ASN A 451 -24.15 -6.70 -1.79
C ASN A 451 -25.01 -5.58 -1.18
N SER A 452 -26.27 -5.86 -0.88
CA SER A 452 -27.20 -4.88 -0.28
C SER A 452 -26.76 -4.40 1.13
N ARG A 453 -25.88 -5.12 1.80
CA ARG A 453 -25.30 -4.73 3.09
C ARG A 453 -24.10 -3.80 2.95
N THR A 454 -23.47 -3.74 1.76
CA THR A 454 -22.33 -2.88 1.50
C THR A 454 -22.77 -1.43 1.45
N VAL A 455 -22.18 -0.57 2.26
CA VAL A 455 -22.41 0.88 2.25
C VAL A 455 -21.93 1.48 0.94
N VAL A 456 -22.80 2.19 0.23
CA VAL A 456 -22.50 2.80 -1.07
C VAL A 456 -22.25 4.30 -0.89
N ALA A 457 -21.01 4.71 -1.04
CA ALA A 457 -20.57 6.10 -0.99
C ALA A 457 -20.34 6.65 -2.39
N CYS A 458 -20.96 7.80 -2.72
CA CYS A 458 -20.87 8.46 -4.03
C CYS A 458 -20.35 9.89 -3.88
N ILE A 459 -19.36 10.28 -4.70
CA ILE A 459 -18.69 11.58 -4.61
C ILE A 459 -19.62 12.79 -4.84
N GLY A 460 -20.69 12.61 -5.56
CA GLY A 460 -21.60 13.69 -5.91
C GLY A 460 -22.92 13.21 -6.52
N PRO A 461 -23.84 14.14 -6.82
CA PRO A 461 -25.21 13.82 -7.23
C PRO A 461 -25.32 13.02 -8.54
N GLN A 462 -24.47 13.30 -9.51
CA GLN A 462 -24.45 12.59 -10.78
C GLN A 462 -24.04 11.11 -10.61
N THR A 463 -23.05 10.85 -9.78
CA THR A 463 -22.60 9.50 -9.45
C THR A 463 -23.68 8.74 -8.65
N ALA A 464 -24.34 9.43 -7.71
CA ALA A 464 -25.44 8.90 -6.93
C ALA A 464 -26.65 8.52 -7.81
N ALA A 465 -27.04 9.39 -8.75
CA ALA A 465 -28.10 9.10 -9.71
C ALA A 465 -27.77 7.84 -10.53
N THR A 466 -26.55 7.73 -11.04
CA THR A 466 -26.11 6.53 -11.79
C THR A 466 -26.14 5.27 -10.89
N ALA A 467 -25.68 5.36 -9.64
CA ALA A 467 -25.76 4.22 -8.71
C ALA A 467 -27.20 3.76 -8.50
N THR A 468 -28.13 4.69 -8.33
CA THR A 468 -29.56 4.41 -8.20
C THR A 468 -30.16 3.80 -9.48
N GLU A 469 -29.80 4.26 -10.67
CA GLU A 469 -30.19 3.65 -11.95
C GLU A 469 -29.75 2.19 -12.06
N PHE A 470 -28.59 1.85 -11.48
CA PHE A 470 -28.09 0.48 -11.40
C PHE A 470 -28.70 -0.31 -10.22
N GLY A 471 -29.66 0.27 -9.49
CA GLY A 471 -30.37 -0.36 -8.38
C GLY A 471 -29.50 -0.53 -7.13
N LEU A 472 -28.54 0.38 -6.90
CA LEU A 472 -27.79 0.47 -5.67
C LEU A 472 -28.44 1.51 -4.75
N ARG A 473 -28.49 1.21 -3.44
CA ARG A 473 -28.88 2.19 -2.44
C ARG A 473 -27.67 3.09 -2.17
N VAL A 474 -27.82 4.40 -2.27
CA VAL A 474 -26.77 5.35 -1.93
C VAL A 474 -26.93 5.75 -0.46
N ASP A 475 -25.93 5.43 0.34
CA ASP A 475 -25.93 5.65 1.79
C ASP A 475 -25.18 6.93 2.18
N VAL A 476 -24.08 7.24 1.46
CA VAL A 476 -23.19 8.34 1.79
C VAL A 476 -22.94 9.23 0.57
N ARG A 477 -23.04 10.54 0.80
CA ARG A 477 -22.63 11.56 -0.16
C ARG A 477 -22.09 12.78 0.59
N PRO A 478 -20.86 13.24 0.30
CA PRO A 478 -20.33 14.44 0.93
C PRO A 478 -21.11 15.69 0.48
N GLU A 479 -21.09 16.73 1.31
CA GLU A 479 -21.69 18.04 0.96
C GLU A 479 -20.92 18.69 -0.19
N THR A 480 -19.59 18.62 -0.15
CA THR A 480 -18.71 19.13 -1.21
C THR A 480 -18.07 17.96 -1.94
N ALA A 481 -18.17 17.94 -3.27
CA ALA A 481 -17.61 16.89 -4.10
C ALA A 481 -16.07 16.91 -4.01
N GLY A 482 -15.49 15.79 -3.59
CA GLY A 482 -14.04 15.61 -3.47
C GLY A 482 -13.72 14.21 -2.99
N VAL A 483 -12.53 13.73 -3.36
CA VAL A 483 -12.11 12.37 -3.03
C VAL A 483 -11.90 12.20 -1.52
N LEU A 484 -11.24 13.15 -0.88
CA LEU A 484 -10.99 13.14 0.57
C LEU A 484 -12.30 13.34 1.34
N GLN A 485 -13.14 14.28 0.89
CA GLN A 485 -14.46 14.57 1.47
C GLN A 485 -15.38 13.33 1.43
N LEU A 486 -15.28 12.53 0.37
CA LEU A 486 -16.03 11.27 0.27
C LEU A 486 -15.61 10.28 1.37
N VAL A 487 -14.33 10.16 1.63
CA VAL A 487 -13.81 9.29 2.69
C VAL A 487 -14.17 9.82 4.07
N ASP A 488 -14.09 11.14 4.26
CA ASP A 488 -14.47 11.79 5.54
C ASP A 488 -15.94 11.57 5.84
N ALA A 489 -16.83 11.76 4.85
CA ALA A 489 -18.26 11.48 4.99
C ALA A 489 -18.55 9.98 5.27
N LEU A 490 -17.77 9.06 4.70
CA LEU A 490 -17.90 7.63 5.03
C LEU A 490 -17.48 7.35 6.48
N ALA A 491 -16.42 7.98 6.97
CA ALA A 491 -15.98 7.86 8.35
C ALA A 491 -17.00 8.42 9.34
N GLU A 492 -17.64 9.55 9.03
CA GLU A 492 -18.72 10.11 9.82
C GLU A 492 -19.96 9.18 9.85
N HIS A 493 -20.32 8.61 8.71
CA HIS A 493 -21.41 7.65 8.62
C HIS A 493 -21.18 6.40 9.49
N ALA A 494 -19.95 5.94 9.62
CA ALA A 494 -19.61 4.78 10.43
C ALA A 494 -19.68 5.05 11.94
N LEU A 495 -19.70 6.31 12.37
CA LEU A 495 -19.83 6.73 13.76
C LEU A 495 -21.30 6.99 14.15
N ALA A 496 -22.20 7.12 13.18
CA ALA A 496 -23.62 7.40 13.40
C ALA A 496 -24.40 6.11 13.66
#